data_0c784a720d17c45ab69a5e01c99d6c92
#
_entry.id   0c784a720d17c45ab69a5e01c99d6c92
#
_cell.length_a   1.000
_cell.length_b   1.000
_cell.length_c   1.000
_cell.angle_alpha   90.00
_cell.angle_beta   90.00
_cell.angle_gamma   90.00
#
_symmetry.space_group_name_H-M   'P 1'
#
loop_
_entity.id
_entity.type
_entity.pdbx_description
1 polymer ?
#
loop_
_entity_poly.entity_id
_entity_poly.type
_entity_poly.pdbx_seq_one_letter_code
_entity_poly.pdbx_strand_id
1 'polypeptide(L)'
;MKRIAGLLVFVAAFAALSGVAKADPLVFTATLSGANERPNPANSPGTGFAVVTVDGNIMTVTASFSGLVSTTSNGSPSGTTAAHIHCCAPATTTAGVATPVPTFPGFPSGVTSGSYTNTFDLTLASSYNPAFINANGGTVEGARLAFLNGLQSGLTYFNIHSNAFPGGEIRGQLQPVPEPATLILLGTGLAGAAMRIRKKRKDGGRE
;
A
#
# COMPACT_ATOMS: atom_id res chain seq x y z
N MET A 1 54.15 -8.06 6.93
CA MET A 1 53.14 -8.55 7.89
C MET A 1 52.20 -7.48 8.43
N LYS A 2 52.63 -6.25 8.77
CA LYS A 2 51.76 -5.17 9.32
C LYS A 2 50.66 -4.68 8.35
N ARG A 3 50.81 -4.76 7.00
CA ARG A 3 49.86 -4.33 6.03
C ARG A 3 48.67 -5.30 5.80
N ILE A 4 48.87 -6.59 6.06
CA ILE A 4 47.84 -7.64 5.93
C ILE A 4 46.89 -7.59 7.12
N ALA A 5 47.41 -7.35 8.33
CA ALA A 5 46.61 -7.23 9.55
C ALA A 5 45.59 -6.06 9.49
N GLY A 6 46.00 -4.90 8.90
CA GLY A 6 45.09 -3.75 8.74
C GLY A 6 43.95 -3.98 7.75
N LEU A 7 44.16 -4.82 6.71
CA LEU A 7 43.13 -5.17 5.75
C LEU A 7 42.08 -6.12 6.35
N LEU A 8 42.53 -7.09 7.14
CA LEU A 8 41.63 -8.04 7.83
C LEU A 8 40.76 -7.38 8.89
N VAL A 9 41.30 -6.41 9.64
CA VAL A 9 40.52 -5.64 10.64
C VAL A 9 39.45 -4.78 9.94
N PHE A 10 39.73 -4.21 8.76
CA PHE A 10 38.77 -3.38 8.02
C PHE A 10 37.64 -4.22 7.42
N VAL A 11 37.93 -5.43 6.92
CA VAL A 11 36.92 -6.36 6.40
C VAL A 11 36.06 -6.92 7.53
N ALA A 12 36.66 -7.23 8.67
CA ALA A 12 35.94 -7.73 9.87
C ALA A 12 35.01 -6.63 10.46
N ALA A 13 35.43 -5.36 10.48
CA ALA A 13 34.59 -4.24 10.94
C ALA A 13 33.41 -3.97 10.00
N PHE A 14 33.56 -4.21 8.69
CA PHE A 14 32.47 -4.06 7.72
C PHE A 14 31.46 -5.23 7.82
N ALA A 15 31.93 -6.43 8.10
CA ALA A 15 31.06 -7.61 8.31
C ALA A 15 30.26 -7.52 9.63
N ALA A 16 30.78 -6.84 10.66
CA ALA A 16 30.08 -6.65 11.94
C ALA A 16 28.94 -5.62 11.89
N LEU A 17 28.87 -4.79 10.83
CA LEU A 17 27.80 -3.80 10.59
C LEU A 17 26.68 -4.32 9.67
N SER A 18 26.75 -5.56 9.21
CA SER A 18 25.66 -6.21 8.48
C SER A 18 24.56 -6.65 9.46
N GLY A 19 23.91 -5.67 10.10
CA GLY A 19 22.58 -5.89 10.66
C GLY A 19 21.68 -6.38 9.54
N VAL A 20 20.81 -7.36 9.82
CA VAL A 20 19.78 -7.79 8.87
C VAL A 20 18.94 -6.57 8.55
N ALA A 21 19.14 -5.98 7.37
CA ALA A 21 18.29 -4.89 6.91
C ALA A 21 16.88 -5.45 6.77
N LYS A 22 15.96 -5.04 7.66
CA LYS A 22 14.52 -5.29 7.47
C LYS A 22 14.09 -4.43 6.28
N ALA A 23 13.36 -5.02 5.34
CA ALA A 23 12.75 -4.24 4.27
C ALA A 23 11.78 -3.24 4.88
N ASP A 24 11.79 -2.00 4.41
CA ASP A 24 10.81 -0.99 4.82
C ASP A 24 9.41 -1.41 4.39
N PRO A 25 8.38 -1.10 5.18
CA PRO A 25 7.00 -1.38 4.81
C PRO A 25 6.62 -0.66 3.51
N LEU A 26 5.93 -1.36 2.62
CA LEU A 26 5.33 -0.74 1.45
C LEU A 26 4.13 0.11 1.89
N VAL A 27 4.05 1.36 1.45
CA VAL A 27 2.98 2.28 1.79
C VAL A 27 2.26 2.73 0.53
N PHE A 28 0.93 2.70 0.58
CA PHE A 28 0.04 3.13 -0.51
C PHE A 28 -0.98 4.11 0.04
N THR A 29 -1.32 5.15 -0.71
CA THR A 29 -2.30 6.16 -0.31
C THR A 29 -3.33 6.39 -1.39
N ALA A 30 -4.54 6.78 -0.98
CA ALA A 30 -5.61 7.16 -1.89
C ALA A 30 -6.43 8.31 -1.33
N THR A 31 -6.69 9.34 -2.14
CA THR A 31 -7.73 10.33 -1.88
C THR A 31 -9.04 9.85 -2.50
N LEU A 32 -10.10 9.76 -1.69
CA LEU A 32 -11.38 9.22 -2.08
C LEU A 32 -12.34 10.34 -2.40
N SER A 33 -13.08 10.21 -3.52
CA SER A 33 -14.15 11.13 -3.92
C SER A 33 -15.16 10.44 -4.82
N GLY A 34 -16.37 10.98 -4.90
CA GLY A 34 -17.41 10.52 -5.82
C GLY A 34 -17.04 10.70 -7.29
N ALA A 35 -16.26 11.73 -7.62
CA ALA A 35 -15.76 11.97 -8.98
C ALA A 35 -14.88 10.84 -9.53
N ASN A 36 -14.27 10.06 -8.64
CA ASN A 36 -13.41 8.93 -8.99
C ASN A 36 -14.19 7.64 -9.27
N GLU A 37 -15.50 7.58 -8.95
CA GLU A 37 -16.31 6.38 -9.18
C GLU A 37 -16.44 6.04 -10.67
N ARG A 38 -16.53 4.75 -10.95
CA ARG A 38 -16.64 4.19 -12.30
C ARG A 38 -17.70 3.08 -12.33
N PRO A 39 -18.39 2.85 -13.45
CA PRO A 39 -18.26 3.55 -14.74
C PRO A 39 -18.79 4.98 -14.72
N ASN A 40 -19.67 5.32 -13.76
CA ASN A 40 -20.28 6.65 -13.63
C ASN A 40 -19.82 7.31 -12.33
N PRO A 41 -19.29 8.53 -12.38
CA PRO A 41 -19.02 9.31 -11.18
C PRO A 41 -20.26 9.45 -10.29
N ALA A 42 -20.09 9.31 -8.98
CA ALA A 42 -21.14 9.56 -8.01
C ALA A 42 -21.21 11.06 -7.71
N ASN A 43 -22.43 11.63 -7.77
CA ASN A 43 -22.66 13.00 -7.35
C ASN A 43 -22.79 13.06 -5.82
N SER A 44 -21.67 12.84 -5.14
CA SER A 44 -21.55 12.86 -3.69
C SER A 44 -20.59 13.96 -3.24
N PRO A 45 -20.91 14.72 -2.18
CA PRO A 45 -19.97 15.62 -1.51
C PRO A 45 -18.95 14.87 -0.63
N GLY A 46 -19.10 13.55 -0.52
CA GLY A 46 -18.26 12.71 0.30
C GLY A 46 -16.80 12.73 -0.13
N THR A 47 -15.92 12.78 0.86
CA THR A 47 -14.48 12.71 0.68
C THR A 47 -13.87 11.75 1.68
N GLY A 48 -12.68 11.24 1.38
CA GLY A 48 -11.95 10.38 2.30
C GLY A 48 -10.48 10.26 1.94
N PHE A 49 -9.76 9.61 2.81
CA PHE A 49 -8.35 9.27 2.62
C PHE A 49 -8.10 7.86 3.15
N ALA A 50 -7.37 7.07 2.39
CA ALA A 50 -6.99 5.72 2.78
C ALA A 50 -5.47 5.56 2.72
N VAL A 51 -4.94 4.81 3.69
CA VAL A 51 -3.55 4.35 3.74
C VAL A 51 -3.56 2.84 3.87
N VAL A 52 -2.80 2.18 3.03
CA VAL A 52 -2.54 0.74 3.12
C VAL A 52 -1.05 0.56 3.30
N THR A 53 -0.66 -0.13 4.37
CA THR A 53 0.74 -0.47 4.65
C THR A 53 0.91 -1.98 4.61
N VAL A 54 1.95 -2.46 3.95
CA VAL A 54 2.30 -3.89 3.94
C VAL A 54 3.70 -4.07 4.51
N ASP A 55 3.79 -4.70 5.68
CA ASP A 55 5.04 -5.09 6.35
C ASP A 55 5.15 -6.63 6.37
N GLY A 56 5.98 -7.16 5.50
CA GLY A 56 6.06 -8.60 5.29
C GLY A 56 4.73 -9.15 4.75
N ASN A 57 4.06 -9.97 5.56
CA ASN A 57 2.76 -10.53 5.23
C ASN A 57 1.58 -9.81 5.89
N ILE A 58 1.83 -8.78 6.68
CA ILE A 58 0.78 -8.05 7.41
C ILE A 58 0.40 -6.80 6.64
N MET A 59 -0.86 -6.73 6.22
CA MET A 59 -1.46 -5.54 5.64
C MET A 59 -2.24 -4.79 6.74
N THR A 60 -1.95 -3.50 6.91
CA THR A 60 -2.74 -2.58 7.73
C THR A 60 -3.51 -1.65 6.80
N VAL A 61 -4.81 -1.57 7.00
CA VAL A 61 -5.72 -0.67 6.28
C VAL A 61 -6.22 0.38 7.24
N THR A 62 -5.96 1.65 6.94
CA THR A 62 -6.48 2.80 7.67
C THR A 62 -7.26 3.68 6.69
N ALA A 63 -8.46 4.11 7.09
CA ALA A 63 -9.26 5.03 6.29
C ALA A 63 -9.98 6.04 7.17
N SER A 64 -10.19 7.24 6.64
CA SER A 64 -11.08 8.25 7.20
C SER A 64 -11.97 8.80 6.09
N PHE A 65 -13.21 9.12 6.42
CA PHE A 65 -14.17 9.64 5.45
C PHE A 65 -15.17 10.57 6.13
N SER A 66 -15.74 11.47 5.36
CA SER A 66 -16.76 12.41 5.83
C SER A 66 -17.62 12.93 4.70
N GLY A 67 -18.79 13.49 5.05
CA GLY A 67 -19.67 14.14 4.10
C GLY A 67 -20.36 13.20 3.11
N LEU A 68 -20.45 11.89 3.42
CA LEU A 68 -21.25 10.98 2.60
C LEU A 68 -22.72 11.45 2.60
N VAL A 69 -23.45 11.12 1.55
CA VAL A 69 -24.86 11.51 1.42
C VAL A 69 -25.67 11.00 2.62
N SER A 70 -26.38 11.90 3.28
CA SER A 70 -27.15 11.62 4.48
C SER A 70 -28.55 11.06 4.22
N THR A 71 -29.03 11.17 2.96
CA THR A 71 -30.34 10.65 2.54
C THR A 71 -30.23 9.99 1.18
N THR A 72 -31.08 8.97 0.96
CA THR A 72 -31.30 8.38 -0.37
C THR A 72 -32.21 9.28 -1.22
N SER A 73 -32.34 8.98 -2.50
CA SER A 73 -33.24 9.71 -3.42
C SER A 73 -34.70 9.66 -3.01
N ASN A 74 -35.10 8.69 -2.19
CA ASN A 74 -36.47 8.58 -1.62
C ASN A 74 -36.61 9.22 -0.23
N GLY A 75 -35.60 9.99 0.23
CA GLY A 75 -35.62 10.67 1.52
C GLY A 75 -35.27 9.81 2.74
N SER A 76 -34.98 8.53 2.57
CA SER A 76 -34.57 7.67 3.67
C SER A 76 -33.17 8.02 4.15
N PRO A 77 -32.85 7.85 5.45
CA PRO A 77 -31.49 8.00 5.95
C PRO A 77 -30.52 7.09 5.20
N SER A 78 -29.37 7.64 4.84
CA SER A 78 -28.30 6.92 4.18
C SER A 78 -27.07 6.84 5.07
N GLY A 79 -26.22 5.87 4.81
CA GLY A 79 -24.94 5.71 5.48
C GLY A 79 -24.14 4.59 4.81
N THR A 80 -22.93 4.40 5.29
CA THR A 80 -22.05 3.34 4.81
C THR A 80 -22.69 1.96 4.87
N THR A 81 -22.51 1.17 3.83
CA THR A 81 -22.94 -0.24 3.77
C THR A 81 -21.77 -1.20 3.69
N ALA A 82 -20.69 -0.79 3.00
CA ALA A 82 -19.50 -1.61 2.83
C ALA A 82 -18.28 -0.77 2.47
N ALA A 83 -17.09 -1.33 2.68
CA ALA A 83 -15.85 -0.85 2.13
C ALA A 83 -14.95 -2.01 1.75
N HIS A 84 -14.21 -1.83 0.64
CA HIS A 84 -13.34 -2.85 0.07
C HIS A 84 -12.10 -2.23 -0.60
N ILE A 85 -11.11 -3.09 -0.84
CA ILE A 85 -10.12 -2.83 -1.89
C ILE A 85 -10.44 -3.76 -3.06
N HIS A 86 -10.51 -3.19 -4.24
CA HIS A 86 -10.70 -3.86 -5.52
C HIS A 86 -9.36 -4.03 -6.24
N CYS A 87 -9.20 -5.10 -7.01
CA CYS A 87 -8.02 -5.39 -7.82
C CYS A 87 -8.42 -6.19 -9.06
N CYS A 88 -7.81 -6.08 -10.21
CA CYS A 88 -6.71 -5.18 -10.54
C CYS A 88 -7.12 -4.45 -11.83
N ALA A 89 -7.31 -3.16 -11.76
CA ALA A 89 -7.76 -2.34 -12.90
C ALA A 89 -7.21 -0.92 -12.80
N PRO A 90 -6.95 -0.25 -13.94
CA PRO A 90 -6.58 1.15 -13.97
C PRO A 90 -7.73 2.04 -13.46
N ALA A 91 -7.42 3.29 -13.11
CA ALA A 91 -8.38 4.24 -12.54
C ALA A 91 -9.60 4.53 -13.44
N THR A 92 -9.51 4.22 -14.73
CA THR A 92 -10.56 4.45 -15.73
C THR A 92 -11.63 3.34 -15.78
N THR A 93 -11.38 2.19 -15.13
CA THR A 93 -12.27 1.02 -15.18
C THR A 93 -12.56 0.48 -13.78
N THR A 94 -13.35 -0.59 -13.71
CA THR A 94 -13.66 -1.30 -12.46
C THR A 94 -13.00 -2.66 -12.39
N ALA A 95 -12.77 -3.16 -11.18
CA ALA A 95 -12.31 -4.50 -10.89
C ALA A 95 -13.22 -5.17 -9.85
N GLY A 96 -13.11 -6.47 -9.72
CA GLY A 96 -13.75 -7.22 -8.64
C GLY A 96 -13.17 -6.89 -7.27
N VAL A 97 -13.91 -7.20 -6.21
CA VAL A 97 -13.46 -7.06 -4.81
C VAL A 97 -12.36 -8.08 -4.54
N ALA A 98 -11.22 -7.63 -4.06
CA ALA A 98 -10.09 -8.47 -3.67
C ALA A 98 -10.08 -8.82 -2.18
N THR A 99 -10.51 -7.90 -1.33
CA THR A 99 -10.51 -8.01 0.14
C THR A 99 -11.78 -8.66 0.69
N PRO A 100 -11.92 -8.90 2.01
CA PRO A 100 -13.06 -9.60 2.58
C PRO A 100 -14.42 -9.03 2.19
N VAL A 101 -15.38 -9.91 1.98
CA VAL A 101 -16.78 -9.59 1.68
C VAL A 101 -17.68 -10.09 2.82
N PRO A 102 -18.83 -9.44 3.09
CA PRO A 102 -19.46 -8.33 2.35
C PRO A 102 -18.81 -6.97 2.58
N THR A 103 -17.92 -6.81 3.54
CA THR A 103 -17.18 -5.58 3.86
C THR A 103 -15.95 -5.93 4.69
N PHE A 104 -15.02 -5.01 4.83
CA PHE A 104 -13.97 -5.13 5.84
C PHE A 104 -14.58 -5.39 7.23
N PRO A 105 -14.08 -6.39 7.97
CA PRO A 105 -14.54 -6.68 9.33
C PRO A 105 -14.39 -5.45 10.23
N GLY A 106 -15.50 -5.06 10.89
CA GLY A 106 -15.53 -3.89 11.79
C GLY A 106 -15.54 -2.53 11.10
N PHE A 107 -15.76 -2.46 9.78
CA PHE A 107 -15.92 -1.17 9.10
C PHE A 107 -17.21 -0.48 9.59
N PRO A 108 -17.18 0.86 9.90
CA PRO A 108 -18.35 1.58 10.36
C PRO A 108 -19.53 1.46 9.38
N SER A 109 -20.70 1.06 9.86
CA SER A 109 -21.91 0.89 9.04
C SER A 109 -22.99 1.89 9.45
N GLY A 110 -23.79 2.37 8.49
CA GLY A 110 -24.90 3.27 8.71
C GLY A 110 -24.48 4.70 9.08
N VAL A 111 -23.25 5.12 8.78
CA VAL A 111 -22.71 6.43 9.13
C VAL A 111 -22.28 7.20 7.89
N THR A 112 -22.31 8.55 7.97
CA THR A 112 -21.89 9.44 6.87
C THR A 112 -20.47 9.96 7.05
N SER A 113 -19.83 9.67 8.18
CA SER A 113 -18.44 9.97 8.46
C SER A 113 -17.90 8.99 9.49
N GLY A 114 -16.60 8.74 9.43
CA GLY A 114 -15.97 7.80 10.34
C GLY A 114 -14.50 7.57 10.05
N SER A 115 -13.90 6.71 10.86
CA SER A 115 -12.55 6.21 10.69
C SER A 115 -12.51 4.69 10.87
N TYR A 116 -11.52 4.06 10.27
CA TYR A 116 -11.32 2.63 10.31
C TYR A 116 -9.83 2.32 10.38
N THR A 117 -9.47 1.31 11.15
CA THR A 117 -8.14 0.71 11.14
C THR A 117 -8.27 -0.77 11.46
N ASN A 118 -7.67 -1.62 10.63
CA ASN A 118 -7.59 -3.06 10.88
C ASN A 118 -6.37 -3.67 10.19
N THR A 119 -5.97 -4.86 10.63
CA THR A 119 -4.83 -5.62 10.09
C THR A 119 -5.29 -6.96 9.54
N PHE A 120 -4.61 -7.40 8.48
CA PHE A 120 -4.90 -8.62 7.74
C PHE A 120 -3.60 -9.38 7.49
N ASP A 121 -3.57 -10.66 7.86
CA ASP A 121 -2.49 -11.55 7.47
C ASP A 121 -2.75 -12.06 6.05
N LEU A 122 -1.94 -11.60 5.10
CA LEU A 122 -2.07 -11.92 3.68
C LEU A 122 -1.73 -13.39 3.34
N THR A 123 -1.29 -14.18 4.32
CA THR A 123 -1.14 -15.65 4.16
C THR A 123 -2.42 -16.42 4.44
N LEU A 124 -3.46 -15.74 4.94
CA LEU A 124 -4.73 -16.36 5.29
C LEU A 124 -5.82 -16.08 4.25
N ALA A 125 -6.60 -17.10 3.93
CA ALA A 125 -7.73 -16.97 3.01
C ALA A 125 -8.78 -15.95 3.49
N SER A 126 -8.92 -15.74 4.79
CA SER A 126 -9.83 -14.76 5.40
C SER A 126 -9.50 -13.30 5.07
N SER A 127 -8.32 -13.03 4.53
CA SER A 127 -7.89 -11.70 4.08
C SER A 127 -8.38 -11.35 2.67
N TYR A 128 -9.03 -12.28 1.99
CA TYR A 128 -9.44 -12.13 0.60
C TYR A 128 -10.89 -12.51 0.36
N ASN A 129 -11.45 -11.96 -0.71
CA ASN A 129 -12.67 -12.48 -1.31
C ASN A 129 -12.40 -13.85 -1.93
N PRO A 130 -13.19 -14.90 -1.64
CA PRO A 130 -13.03 -16.22 -2.26
C PRO A 130 -13.04 -16.18 -3.80
N ALA A 131 -13.84 -15.29 -4.40
CA ALA A 131 -13.87 -15.11 -5.85
C ALA A 131 -12.52 -14.58 -6.39
N PHE A 132 -11.83 -13.74 -5.64
CA PHE A 132 -10.50 -13.24 -6.00
C PHE A 132 -9.45 -14.37 -5.91
N ILE A 133 -9.51 -15.21 -4.87
CA ILE A 133 -8.64 -16.40 -4.76
C ILE A 133 -8.84 -17.31 -5.99
N ASN A 134 -10.09 -17.61 -6.32
CA ASN A 134 -10.40 -18.49 -7.45
C ASN A 134 -9.90 -17.91 -8.79
N ALA A 135 -10.06 -16.61 -9.00
CA ALA A 135 -9.59 -15.93 -10.21
C ALA A 135 -8.06 -15.87 -10.34
N ASN A 136 -7.32 -16.09 -9.24
CA ASN A 136 -5.86 -16.01 -9.20
C ASN A 136 -5.22 -17.38 -8.88
N GLY A 137 -5.68 -18.42 -9.55
CA GLY A 137 -5.11 -19.76 -9.48
C GLY A 137 -5.64 -20.64 -8.35
N GLY A 138 -6.71 -20.20 -7.64
CA GLY A 138 -7.38 -21.00 -6.61
C GLY A 138 -6.56 -21.17 -5.32
N THR A 139 -5.48 -20.41 -5.14
CA THR A 139 -4.60 -20.47 -3.97
C THR A 139 -4.47 -19.11 -3.29
N VAL A 140 -4.28 -19.12 -1.99
CA VAL A 140 -4.02 -17.88 -1.22
C VAL A 140 -2.75 -17.20 -1.70
N GLU A 141 -1.72 -17.97 -2.02
CA GLU A 141 -0.46 -17.41 -2.52
C GLU A 141 -0.63 -16.74 -3.89
N GLY A 142 -1.41 -17.32 -4.80
CA GLY A 142 -1.75 -16.71 -6.09
C GLY A 142 -2.49 -15.38 -5.90
N ALA A 143 -3.48 -15.35 -5.01
CA ALA A 143 -4.19 -14.14 -4.66
C ALA A 143 -3.26 -13.08 -4.03
N ARG A 144 -2.38 -13.49 -3.10
CA ARG A 144 -1.39 -12.62 -2.47
C ARG A 144 -0.48 -11.95 -3.49
N LEU A 145 0.10 -12.73 -4.39
CA LEU A 145 0.98 -12.22 -5.44
C LEU A 145 0.25 -11.25 -6.39
N ALA A 146 -0.96 -11.61 -6.83
CA ALA A 146 -1.77 -10.75 -7.70
C ALA A 146 -2.13 -9.43 -7.00
N PHE A 147 -2.52 -9.49 -5.73
CA PHE A 147 -2.88 -8.31 -4.95
C PHE A 147 -1.69 -7.37 -4.72
N LEU A 148 -0.52 -7.91 -4.32
CA LEU A 148 0.70 -7.12 -4.11
C LEU A 148 1.19 -6.49 -5.42
N ASN A 149 1.17 -7.23 -6.52
CA ASN A 149 1.49 -6.70 -7.84
C ASN A 149 0.52 -5.59 -8.25
N GLY A 150 -0.77 -5.76 -7.97
CA GLY A 150 -1.80 -4.75 -8.21
C GLY A 150 -1.56 -3.47 -7.40
N LEU A 151 -1.21 -3.59 -6.12
CA LEU A 151 -0.86 -2.45 -5.25
C LEU A 151 0.36 -1.70 -5.80
N GLN A 152 1.45 -2.40 -6.07
CA GLN A 152 2.71 -1.81 -6.55
C GLN A 152 2.56 -1.15 -7.94
N SER A 153 1.66 -1.66 -8.76
CA SER A 153 1.37 -1.13 -10.10
C SER A 153 0.32 -0.02 -10.10
N GLY A 154 -0.23 0.37 -8.93
CA GLY A 154 -1.31 1.36 -8.84
C GLY A 154 -2.62 0.89 -9.50
N LEU A 155 -2.86 -0.42 -9.56
CA LEU A 155 -4.04 -1.04 -10.17
C LEU A 155 -5.11 -1.44 -9.15
N THR A 156 -4.96 -1.07 -7.89
CA THR A 156 -5.94 -1.29 -6.83
C THR A 156 -6.62 0.01 -6.44
N TYR A 157 -7.85 -0.08 -5.97
CA TYR A 157 -8.55 1.09 -5.44
C TYR A 157 -9.34 0.76 -4.18
N PHE A 158 -9.40 1.74 -3.26
CA PHE A 158 -10.27 1.69 -2.10
C PHE A 158 -11.62 2.28 -2.46
N ASN A 159 -12.71 1.61 -2.05
CA ASN A 159 -14.07 2.05 -2.33
C ASN A 159 -14.92 1.96 -1.06
N ILE A 160 -15.76 2.98 -0.84
CA ILE A 160 -16.79 3.01 0.21
C ILE A 160 -18.15 3.09 -0.46
N HIS A 161 -19.03 2.17 -0.08
CA HIS A 161 -20.41 2.08 -0.55
C HIS A 161 -21.37 2.62 0.50
N SER A 162 -22.50 3.14 0.06
CA SER A 162 -23.59 3.58 0.93
C SER A 162 -24.96 3.16 0.39
N ASN A 163 -26.00 3.38 1.19
CA ASN A 163 -27.38 3.17 0.74
C ASN A 163 -27.75 4.09 -0.43
N ALA A 164 -27.19 5.31 -0.49
CA ALA A 164 -27.42 6.24 -1.59
C ALA A 164 -26.70 5.80 -2.87
N PHE A 165 -25.55 5.17 -2.73
CA PHE A 165 -24.70 4.70 -3.82
C PHE A 165 -24.23 3.26 -3.58
N PRO A 166 -25.12 2.27 -3.85
CA PRO A 166 -24.78 0.84 -3.62
C PRO A 166 -23.62 0.35 -4.49
N GLY A 167 -23.39 0.97 -5.66
CA GLY A 167 -22.26 0.67 -6.53
C GLY A 167 -20.93 1.26 -6.11
N GLY A 168 -20.92 2.19 -5.13
CA GLY A 168 -19.79 2.95 -4.63
C GLY A 168 -20.13 4.43 -4.53
N GLU A 169 -19.80 5.06 -3.40
CA GLU A 169 -20.03 6.48 -3.17
C GLU A 169 -18.77 7.30 -3.33
N ILE A 170 -17.66 6.83 -2.76
CA ILE A 170 -16.35 7.46 -2.91
C ILE A 170 -15.27 6.41 -3.15
N ARG A 171 -14.40 6.70 -4.11
CA ARG A 171 -13.33 5.82 -4.56
C ARG A 171 -12.01 6.57 -4.69
N GLY A 172 -10.90 5.88 -4.48
CA GLY A 172 -9.55 6.39 -4.77
C GLY A 172 -8.59 5.28 -5.17
N GLN A 173 -7.81 5.54 -6.21
CA GLN A 173 -6.75 4.64 -6.65
C GLN A 173 -5.61 4.66 -5.62
N LEU A 174 -5.22 3.50 -5.10
CA LEU A 174 -4.09 3.34 -4.20
C LEU A 174 -2.79 3.52 -5.00
N GLN A 175 -2.03 4.53 -4.65
CA GLN A 175 -0.75 4.84 -5.29
C GLN A 175 0.40 4.53 -4.32
N PRO A 176 1.47 3.87 -4.79
CA PRO A 176 2.64 3.65 -3.96
C PRO A 176 3.27 4.98 -3.54
N VAL A 177 3.63 5.09 -2.27
CA VAL A 177 4.43 6.20 -1.76
C VAL A 177 5.89 5.87 -2.02
N PRO A 178 6.62 6.65 -2.82
CA PRO A 178 8.04 6.41 -3.07
C PRO A 178 8.84 6.38 -1.77
N GLU A 179 9.79 5.45 -1.67
CA GLU A 179 10.73 5.44 -0.54
C GLU A 179 11.47 6.79 -0.47
N PRO A 180 11.75 7.29 0.72
CA PRO A 180 12.50 8.54 0.86
C PRO A 180 13.81 8.48 0.09
N ALA A 181 14.14 9.54 -0.66
CA ALA A 181 15.39 9.67 -1.42
C ALA A 181 16.67 9.53 -0.55
N THR A 182 16.50 9.40 0.75
CA THR A 182 17.54 9.17 1.77
C THR A 182 18.37 7.93 1.46
N LEU A 183 17.76 6.84 0.98
CA LEU A 183 18.48 5.62 0.60
C LEU A 183 19.36 5.83 -0.64
N ILE A 184 18.86 6.58 -1.64
CA ILE A 184 19.63 6.97 -2.83
C ILE A 184 20.78 7.89 -2.42
N LEU A 185 20.52 8.85 -1.54
CA LEU A 185 21.52 9.79 -1.06
C LEU A 185 22.60 9.08 -0.22
N LEU A 186 22.20 8.15 0.64
CA LEU A 186 23.14 7.33 1.42
C LEU A 186 23.99 6.45 0.51
N GLY A 187 23.39 5.78 -0.47
CA GLY A 187 24.11 4.94 -1.44
C GLY A 187 25.10 5.74 -2.28
N THR A 188 24.70 6.90 -2.79
CA THR A 188 25.57 7.80 -3.55
C THR A 188 26.67 8.44 -2.70
N GLY A 189 26.35 8.80 -1.44
CA GLY A 189 27.31 9.29 -0.46
C GLY A 189 28.39 8.26 -0.12
N LEU A 190 28.01 7.00 0.13
CA LEU A 190 28.93 5.90 0.39
C LEU A 190 29.81 5.58 -0.85
N ALA A 191 29.23 5.58 -2.05
CA ALA A 191 29.96 5.38 -3.29
C ALA A 191 30.99 6.51 -3.53
N GLY A 192 30.61 7.77 -3.28
CA GLY A 192 31.50 8.92 -3.36
C GLY A 192 32.66 8.85 -2.36
N ALA A 193 32.36 8.47 -1.12
CA ALA A 193 33.39 8.26 -0.08
C ALA A 193 34.37 7.14 -0.46
N ALA A 194 33.86 6.01 -0.96
CA ALA A 194 34.69 4.88 -1.40
C ALA A 194 35.60 5.28 -2.59
N MET A 195 35.10 6.04 -3.57
CA MET A 195 35.89 6.55 -4.69
C MET A 195 36.99 7.50 -4.21
N ARG A 196 36.71 8.38 -3.25
CA ARG A 196 37.69 9.32 -2.69
C ARG A 196 38.83 8.60 -1.94
N ILE A 197 38.51 7.55 -1.19
CA ILE A 197 39.49 6.71 -0.49
C ILE A 197 40.38 5.98 -1.52
N ARG A 198 39.80 5.46 -2.58
CA ARG A 198 40.50 4.75 -3.65
C ARG A 198 41.49 5.67 -4.41
N LYS A 199 41.08 6.91 -4.69
CA LYS A 199 41.93 7.93 -5.30
C LYS A 199 43.10 8.28 -4.40
N LYS A 200 42.89 8.56 -3.12
CA LYS A 200 43.95 8.89 -2.16
C LYS A 200 45.01 7.79 -2.01
N ARG A 201 44.61 6.50 -2.10
CA ARG A 201 45.54 5.35 -2.08
C ARG A 201 46.37 5.23 -3.34
N LYS A 202 45.85 5.67 -4.50
CA LYS A 202 46.56 5.63 -5.80
C LYS A 202 47.58 6.75 -5.90
N ASP A 203 47.25 7.91 -5.35
CA ASP A 203 48.13 9.11 -5.39
C ASP A 203 49.24 9.04 -4.33
N GLY A 204 49.02 8.44 -3.15
CA GLY A 204 50.01 8.28 -2.06
C GLY A 204 50.94 7.07 -2.22
N GLY A 205 50.87 6.31 -3.31
CA GLY A 205 51.78 5.18 -3.62
C GLY A 205 52.79 5.51 -4.73
N ARG A 206 52.95 6.78 -5.08
CA ARG A 206 53.87 7.26 -6.13
C ARG A 206 55.09 8.05 -5.60
N GLU A 207 55.35 8.01 -4.29
CA GLU A 207 56.57 8.51 -3.65
C GLU A 207 57.53 7.38 -3.30
#